data_39a1090959355c0f0c76e23f68c04446
#
_entry.id   39a1090959355c0f0c76e23f68c04446
#
_cell.length_a   1.000
_cell.length_b   1.000
_cell.length_c   1.000
_cell.angle_alpha   90.00
_cell.angle_beta   90.00
_cell.angle_gamma   90.00
#
_symmetry.space_group_name_H-M   'P 1'
#
loop_
_entity.id
_entity.type
_entity.pdbx_description
1 polymer ?
#
loop_
_entity_poly.entity_id
_entity_poly.type
_entity_poly.pdbx_seq_one_letter_code
_entity_poly.pdbx_strand_id
1 'polypeptide(L)'
;MTTKIVLVGGSGFVGSAVAVALGDACEVRLVPAPRLSTTARDESSLARAAREFPKPPMLVAALSDADVLVNAAGNPDASSQDEDCLFGANALLPAILIRAALDAGVSRFVHVSSAVVQNDRPMLDSTEELREFSPYSSSKIMGEVLVRNLAEGIEAVRYRPPSVHAPSRRVTRMIRRIAGSFASTVASPGTQHTPQALLPNVASAIAYLATVKGPIPSAVHHPSEGVTVTSLMQDLSGGRKPVRIPRWLAVVTVRTARAVGRLHRPTAANARRLELLWLGQEQADSWLTESGWRPPVGRHGWKALGLDESA
;
A
#
# COMPACT_ATOMS: atom_id res chain seq x y z
N MET A 1 -24.70 -1.93 18.24
CA MET A 1 -23.43 -1.79 18.99
C MET A 1 -22.42 -1.11 18.10
N THR A 2 -21.65 -0.17 18.63
CA THR A 2 -20.58 0.54 17.91
C THR A 2 -19.39 -0.39 17.78
N THR A 3 -18.83 -0.53 16.58
CA THR A 3 -17.66 -1.39 16.34
C THR A 3 -16.42 -0.80 17.02
N LYS A 4 -15.70 -1.59 17.79
CA LYS A 4 -14.48 -1.20 18.49
C LYS A 4 -13.26 -1.60 17.67
N ILE A 5 -12.51 -0.60 17.23
CA ILE A 5 -11.38 -0.78 16.32
C ILE A 5 -10.08 -0.33 16.99
N VAL A 6 -9.10 -1.21 17.01
CA VAL A 6 -7.72 -0.85 17.35
C VAL A 6 -6.97 -0.52 16.05
N LEU A 7 -6.41 0.68 15.96
CA LEU A 7 -5.63 1.12 14.81
C LEU A 7 -4.15 1.30 15.20
N VAL A 8 -3.31 0.41 14.69
CA VAL A 8 -1.85 0.50 14.85
C VAL A 8 -1.26 1.32 13.70
N GLY A 9 -0.43 2.29 14.05
CA GLY A 9 0.15 3.21 13.06
C GLY A 9 -0.71 4.43 12.72
N GLY A 10 -1.68 4.79 13.59
CA GLY A 10 -2.59 5.92 13.41
C GLY A 10 -1.91 7.29 13.27
N SER A 11 -0.66 7.47 13.69
CA SER A 11 0.13 8.69 13.45
C SER A 11 0.85 8.73 12.09
N GLY A 12 0.82 7.62 11.33
CA GLY A 12 1.45 7.52 10.03
C GLY A 12 0.63 8.14 8.90
N PHE A 13 1.23 8.26 7.70
CA PHE A 13 0.61 8.87 6.53
C PHE A 13 -0.75 8.26 6.15
N VAL A 14 -0.85 6.93 6.07
CA VAL A 14 -2.11 6.24 5.78
C VAL A 14 -2.96 6.16 7.04
N GLY A 15 -2.37 5.81 8.18
CA GLY A 15 -3.11 5.57 9.43
C GLY A 15 -3.87 6.79 9.94
N SER A 16 -3.30 8.01 9.82
CA SER A 16 -4.00 9.25 10.20
C SER A 16 -5.24 9.50 9.35
N ALA A 17 -5.16 9.23 8.06
CA ALA A 17 -6.32 9.33 7.16
C ALA A 17 -7.37 8.24 7.45
N VAL A 18 -6.94 7.03 7.82
CA VAL A 18 -7.86 5.95 8.25
C VAL A 18 -8.59 6.32 9.53
N ALA A 19 -7.89 6.91 10.51
CA ALA A 19 -8.54 7.39 11.75
C ALA A 19 -9.65 8.40 11.44
N VAL A 20 -9.40 9.34 10.52
CA VAL A 20 -10.41 10.29 10.04
C VAL A 20 -11.56 9.59 9.30
N ALA A 21 -11.25 8.62 8.43
CA ALA A 21 -12.26 7.92 7.62
C ALA A 21 -13.18 7.02 8.47
N LEU A 22 -12.70 6.48 9.58
CA LEU A 22 -13.50 5.73 10.54
C LEU A 22 -14.48 6.66 11.31
N GLY A 23 -14.07 7.89 11.56
CA GLY A 23 -14.90 8.93 12.17
C GLY A 23 -15.57 8.50 13.47
N ASP A 24 -16.72 9.14 13.76
CA ASP A 24 -17.51 8.86 14.97
C ASP A 24 -18.42 7.62 14.86
N ALA A 25 -18.39 6.94 13.71
CA ALA A 25 -19.18 5.71 13.51
C ALA A 25 -18.61 4.50 14.25
N CYS A 26 -17.34 4.56 14.67
CA CYS A 26 -16.62 3.53 15.38
C CYS A 26 -15.94 4.06 16.64
N GLU A 27 -15.74 3.19 17.63
CA GLU A 27 -14.85 3.48 18.76
C GLU A 27 -13.41 3.12 18.33
N VAL A 28 -12.58 4.14 18.05
CA VAL A 28 -11.22 3.94 17.54
C VAL A 28 -10.20 4.16 18.63
N ARG A 29 -9.37 3.14 18.91
CA ARG A 29 -8.22 3.23 19.82
C ARG A 29 -6.93 3.23 19.02
N LEU A 30 -6.15 4.30 19.14
CA LEU A 30 -4.87 4.43 18.47
C LEU A 30 -3.75 3.81 19.33
N VAL A 31 -3.02 2.87 18.74
CA VAL A 31 -1.87 2.23 19.40
C VAL A 31 -0.60 2.54 18.59
N PRO A 32 0.44 3.08 19.22
CA PRO A 32 1.71 3.31 18.54
C PRO A 32 2.35 1.98 18.13
N ALA A 33 2.90 1.93 16.91
CA ALA A 33 3.65 0.79 16.44
C ALA A 33 5.05 0.79 17.08
N PRO A 34 5.53 -0.33 17.64
CA PRO A 34 6.91 -0.44 18.06
C PRO A 34 7.86 -0.33 16.85
N ARG A 35 9.01 0.29 17.05
CA ARG A 35 10.09 0.26 16.05
C ARG A 35 10.83 -1.06 16.19
N LEU A 36 10.75 -1.89 15.17
CA LEU A 36 11.35 -3.21 15.14
C LEU A 36 12.44 -3.30 14.07
N SER A 37 13.47 -4.06 14.37
CA SER A 37 14.46 -4.55 13.41
C SER A 37 14.68 -6.04 13.63
N THR A 38 15.05 -6.78 12.58
CA THR A 38 15.33 -8.21 12.66
C THR A 38 16.24 -8.65 11.52
N THR A 39 17.15 -9.57 11.83
CA THR A 39 18.00 -10.23 10.83
C THR A 39 17.32 -11.46 10.20
N ALA A 40 16.17 -11.90 10.73
CA ALA A 40 15.39 -13.00 10.18
C ALA A 40 14.81 -12.63 8.80
N ARG A 41 14.89 -13.56 7.84
CA ARG A 41 14.43 -13.36 6.45
C ARG A 41 13.44 -14.43 6.00
N ASP A 42 13.40 -15.56 6.67
CA ASP A 42 12.49 -16.66 6.37
C ASP A 42 11.29 -16.69 7.29
N GLU A 43 10.23 -17.37 6.83
CA GLU A 43 8.95 -17.45 7.53
C GLU A 43 9.09 -18.06 8.93
N SER A 44 9.84 -19.15 9.05
CA SER A 44 9.94 -19.92 10.29
C SER A 44 10.65 -19.12 11.40
N SER A 45 11.73 -18.44 11.06
CA SER A 45 12.50 -17.58 11.96
C SER A 45 11.68 -16.36 12.40
N LEU A 46 10.95 -15.73 11.47
CA LEU A 46 10.08 -14.59 11.78
C LEU A 46 8.86 -14.99 12.63
N ALA A 47 8.24 -16.14 12.32
CA ALA A 47 7.13 -16.66 13.13
C ALA A 47 7.58 -17.01 14.55
N ARG A 48 8.80 -17.57 14.72
CA ARG A 48 9.41 -17.80 16.03
C ARG A 48 9.67 -16.50 16.76
N ALA A 49 10.33 -15.53 16.12
CA ALA A 49 10.60 -14.22 16.70
C ALA A 49 9.30 -13.52 17.14
N ALA A 50 8.23 -13.63 16.35
CA ALA A 50 6.92 -13.09 16.72
C ALA A 50 6.29 -13.80 17.93
N ARG A 51 6.54 -15.12 18.10
CA ARG A 51 6.09 -15.86 19.30
C ARG A 51 6.83 -15.43 20.56
N GLU A 52 8.12 -15.23 20.46
CA GLU A 52 9.01 -14.88 21.56
C GLU A 52 8.92 -13.39 21.93
N PHE A 53 8.41 -12.55 21.00
CA PHE A 53 8.32 -11.11 21.25
C PHE A 53 7.30 -10.82 22.38
N PRO A 54 7.69 -10.09 23.42
CA PRO A 54 6.78 -9.73 24.51
C PRO A 54 5.71 -8.77 23.96
N LYS A 55 4.44 -9.10 24.20
CA LYS A 55 3.32 -8.27 23.73
C LYS A 55 3.33 -6.93 24.47
N PRO A 56 3.31 -5.79 23.73
CA PRO A 56 3.27 -4.48 24.38
C PRO A 56 2.03 -4.34 25.26
N PRO A 57 2.16 -3.93 26.54
CA PRO A 57 1.01 -3.83 27.48
C PRO A 57 -0.12 -2.93 26.93
N MET A 58 0.23 -1.83 26.27
CA MET A 58 -0.76 -0.94 25.65
C MET A 58 -1.57 -1.64 24.54
N LEU A 59 -0.91 -2.51 23.74
CA LEU A 59 -1.60 -3.28 22.71
C LEU A 59 -2.56 -4.30 23.34
N VAL A 60 -2.11 -5.04 24.34
CA VAL A 60 -2.95 -6.01 25.04
C VAL A 60 -4.17 -5.34 25.67
N ALA A 61 -3.97 -4.22 26.36
CA ALA A 61 -5.07 -3.46 26.97
C ALA A 61 -6.06 -2.92 25.90
N ALA A 62 -5.54 -2.44 24.76
CA ALA A 62 -6.40 -1.92 23.70
C ALA A 62 -7.23 -3.02 23.01
N LEU A 63 -6.70 -4.25 22.92
CA LEU A 63 -7.34 -5.37 22.23
C LEU A 63 -8.37 -6.12 23.12
N SER A 64 -8.41 -5.88 24.43
CA SER A 64 -9.19 -6.69 25.40
C SER A 64 -10.68 -6.83 25.08
N ASP A 65 -11.27 -5.89 24.36
CA ASP A 65 -12.67 -5.86 23.95
C ASP A 65 -12.85 -5.33 22.52
N ALA A 66 -11.79 -5.42 21.70
CA ALA A 66 -11.81 -4.95 20.33
C ALA A 66 -12.44 -5.98 19.38
N ASP A 67 -13.25 -5.49 18.43
CA ASP A 67 -13.83 -6.31 17.36
C ASP A 67 -12.84 -6.47 16.20
N VAL A 68 -12.08 -5.40 15.88
CA VAL A 68 -11.22 -5.33 14.72
C VAL A 68 -9.85 -4.74 15.07
N LEU A 69 -8.79 -5.33 14.52
CA LEU A 69 -7.45 -4.73 14.51
C LEU A 69 -7.06 -4.30 13.10
N VAL A 70 -6.75 -3.03 12.93
CA VAL A 70 -6.20 -2.49 11.67
C VAL A 70 -4.72 -2.20 11.82
N ASN A 71 -3.90 -2.83 11.01
CA ASN A 71 -2.47 -2.54 10.93
C ASN A 71 -2.15 -1.64 9.72
N ALA A 72 -2.07 -0.33 9.96
CA ALA A 72 -1.60 0.67 8.99
C ALA A 72 -0.12 1.08 9.23
N ALA A 73 0.57 0.38 10.13
CA ALA A 73 1.99 0.59 10.39
C ALA A 73 2.87 -0.18 9.39
N GLY A 74 4.09 0.31 9.21
CA GLY A 74 5.09 -0.29 8.35
C GLY A 74 6.14 0.74 7.92
N ASN A 75 7.24 0.29 7.36
CA ASN A 75 8.23 1.14 6.72
C ASN A 75 7.84 1.32 5.22
N PRO A 76 7.43 2.53 4.77
CA PRO A 76 7.00 2.77 3.40
C PRO A 76 8.13 3.17 2.44
N ASP A 77 9.40 3.15 2.88
CA ASP A 77 10.51 3.57 2.06
C ASP A 77 10.95 2.47 1.08
N ALA A 78 10.42 2.55 -0.14
CA ALA A 78 10.75 1.63 -1.23
C ALA A 78 12.21 1.74 -1.72
N SER A 79 12.95 2.78 -1.29
CA SER A 79 14.36 2.99 -1.62
C SER A 79 15.31 2.56 -0.50
N SER A 80 14.79 2.22 0.66
CA SER A 80 15.59 1.77 1.80
C SER A 80 16.39 0.50 1.46
N GLN A 81 17.64 0.50 1.91
CA GLN A 81 18.53 -0.66 1.87
C GLN A 81 18.73 -1.29 3.26
N ASP A 82 18.13 -0.70 4.28
CA ASP A 82 18.12 -1.24 5.64
C ASP A 82 17.08 -2.37 5.72
N GLU A 83 17.51 -3.57 5.34
CA GLU A 83 16.66 -4.76 5.32
C GLU A 83 16.16 -5.13 6.72
N ASP A 84 16.98 -4.91 7.75
CA ASP A 84 16.60 -5.26 9.13
C ASP A 84 15.41 -4.42 9.60
N CYS A 85 15.44 -3.11 9.35
CA CYS A 85 14.30 -2.24 9.64
C CYS A 85 13.09 -2.55 8.73
N LEU A 86 13.31 -2.88 7.45
CA LEU A 86 12.23 -3.24 6.54
C LEU A 86 11.51 -4.52 6.99
N PHE A 87 12.24 -5.61 7.27
CA PHE A 87 11.66 -6.88 7.74
C PHE A 87 11.07 -6.75 9.14
N GLY A 88 11.69 -5.97 10.03
CA GLY A 88 11.13 -5.66 11.33
C GLY A 88 9.76 -5.01 11.26
N ALA A 89 9.62 -3.96 10.42
CA ALA A 89 8.39 -3.18 10.31
C ALA A 89 7.33 -3.81 9.40
N ASN A 90 7.73 -4.53 8.32
CA ASN A 90 6.79 -5.00 7.29
C ASN A 90 6.49 -6.50 7.38
N ALA A 91 7.29 -7.29 8.11
CA ALA A 91 7.10 -8.72 8.27
C ALA A 91 6.93 -9.13 9.74
N LEU A 92 7.86 -8.79 10.62
CA LEU A 92 7.77 -9.18 12.03
C LEU A 92 6.62 -8.49 12.75
N LEU A 93 6.42 -7.18 12.55
CA LEU A 93 5.34 -6.44 13.19
C LEU A 93 3.95 -7.01 12.86
N PRO A 94 3.54 -7.23 11.60
CA PRO A 94 2.24 -7.83 11.31
C PRO A 94 2.08 -9.24 11.90
N ALA A 95 3.16 -10.04 11.99
CA ALA A 95 3.13 -11.35 12.63
C ALA A 95 2.87 -11.24 14.16
N ILE A 96 3.47 -10.26 14.83
CA ILE A 96 3.20 -9.99 16.25
C ILE A 96 1.75 -9.53 16.44
N LEU A 97 1.27 -8.65 15.58
CA LEU A 97 -0.07 -8.06 15.69
C LEU A 97 -1.19 -9.08 15.47
N ILE A 98 -1.08 -9.95 14.45
CA ILE A 98 -2.09 -10.98 14.21
C ILE A 98 -2.15 -11.99 15.36
N ARG A 99 -1.00 -12.35 15.94
CA ARG A 99 -0.95 -13.21 17.11
C ARG A 99 -1.60 -12.55 18.34
N ALA A 100 -1.32 -11.26 18.56
CA ALA A 100 -1.96 -10.53 19.64
C ALA A 100 -3.48 -10.42 19.45
N ALA A 101 -3.95 -10.25 18.21
CA ALA A 101 -5.37 -10.24 17.86
C ALA A 101 -6.04 -11.60 18.13
N LEU A 102 -5.40 -12.70 17.72
CA LEU A 102 -5.88 -14.07 18.02
C LEU A 102 -6.00 -14.33 19.52
N ASP A 103 -4.96 -14.00 20.28
CA ASP A 103 -4.95 -14.22 21.73
C ASP A 103 -6.01 -13.38 22.48
N ALA A 104 -6.41 -12.23 21.89
CA ALA A 104 -7.45 -11.36 22.43
C ALA A 104 -8.87 -11.70 21.93
N GLY A 105 -9.02 -12.67 21.02
CA GLY A 105 -10.30 -13.05 20.45
C GLY A 105 -10.87 -12.01 19.47
N VAL A 106 -10.02 -11.16 18.87
CA VAL A 106 -10.42 -10.20 17.83
C VAL A 106 -10.97 -10.95 16.63
N SER A 107 -12.13 -10.52 16.10
CA SER A 107 -12.80 -11.22 15.00
C SER A 107 -12.19 -10.96 13.63
N ARG A 108 -11.61 -9.76 13.42
CA ARG A 108 -11.06 -9.36 12.12
C ARG A 108 -9.72 -8.63 12.24
N PHE A 109 -8.79 -8.99 11.36
CA PHE A 109 -7.49 -8.33 11.20
C PHE A 109 -7.33 -7.76 9.79
N VAL A 110 -7.21 -6.43 9.65
CA VAL A 110 -6.97 -5.77 8.37
C VAL A 110 -5.52 -5.32 8.31
N HIS A 111 -4.72 -5.96 7.44
CA HIS A 111 -3.32 -5.61 7.22
C HIS A 111 -3.13 -4.78 5.96
N VAL A 112 -2.58 -3.57 6.09
CA VAL A 112 -2.24 -2.72 4.95
C VAL A 112 -0.91 -3.17 4.35
N SER A 113 -1.01 -3.93 3.27
CA SER A 113 0.10 -4.38 2.44
C SER A 113 0.44 -3.34 1.35
N SER A 114 0.71 -3.76 0.14
CA SER A 114 0.96 -2.90 -1.02
C SER A 114 0.85 -3.69 -2.32
N ALA A 115 0.41 -3.09 -3.41
CA ALA A 115 0.46 -3.67 -4.75
C ALA A 115 1.89 -4.01 -5.23
N VAL A 116 2.92 -3.48 -4.56
CA VAL A 116 4.34 -3.79 -4.83
C VAL A 116 4.67 -5.28 -4.70
N VAL A 117 3.87 -6.04 -3.95
CA VAL A 117 4.05 -7.50 -3.78
C VAL A 117 3.84 -8.29 -5.06
N GLN A 118 3.21 -7.69 -6.08
CA GLN A 118 2.98 -8.32 -7.39
C GLN A 118 3.89 -7.78 -8.50
N ASN A 119 4.77 -6.83 -8.19
CA ASN A 119 5.79 -6.27 -9.09
C ASN A 119 5.27 -6.01 -10.52
N ASP A 120 5.86 -6.72 -11.50
CA ASP A 120 5.66 -6.54 -12.94
C ASP A 120 4.65 -7.54 -13.54
N ARG A 121 3.75 -8.07 -12.74
CA ARG A 121 2.63 -8.81 -13.32
C ARG A 121 1.88 -7.93 -14.33
N PRO A 122 1.41 -8.48 -15.44
CA PRO A 122 0.65 -7.71 -16.43
C PRO A 122 -0.57 -7.02 -15.82
N MET A 123 -1.20 -7.67 -14.84
CA MET A 123 -2.38 -7.21 -14.14
C MET A 123 -2.20 -7.40 -12.63
N LEU A 124 -2.51 -6.36 -11.86
CA LEU A 124 -2.62 -6.44 -10.40
C LEU A 124 -3.99 -7.04 -10.03
N ASP A 125 -3.99 -7.96 -9.08
CA ASP A 125 -5.19 -8.70 -8.67
C ASP A 125 -5.12 -9.13 -7.19
N SER A 126 -6.07 -9.97 -6.77
CA SER A 126 -6.12 -10.55 -5.43
C SER A 126 -5.53 -11.96 -5.34
N THR A 127 -4.84 -12.45 -6.36
CA THR A 127 -4.20 -13.77 -6.34
C THR A 127 -2.97 -13.82 -5.44
N GLU A 128 -2.51 -15.03 -5.12
CA GLU A 128 -1.32 -15.29 -4.31
C GLU A 128 -0.02 -15.33 -5.17
N GLU A 129 -0.09 -14.91 -6.42
CA GLU A 129 1.08 -14.79 -7.28
C GLU A 129 1.91 -13.56 -6.91
N LEU A 130 2.84 -13.72 -5.97
CA LEU A 130 3.70 -12.66 -5.46
C LEU A 130 5.04 -12.67 -6.21
N ARG A 131 5.60 -11.47 -6.48
CA ARG A 131 6.87 -11.30 -7.19
C ARG A 131 7.68 -10.17 -6.56
N GLU A 132 8.82 -10.53 -6.01
CA GLU A 132 9.74 -9.55 -5.42
C GLU A 132 10.63 -8.87 -6.47
N PHE A 133 11.13 -7.68 -6.15
CA PHE A 133 12.12 -6.96 -6.97
C PHE A 133 13.02 -6.02 -6.14
N SER A 134 12.75 -5.85 -4.87
CA SER A 134 13.50 -4.98 -3.96
C SER A 134 13.38 -5.49 -2.52
N PRO A 135 14.30 -5.12 -1.61
CA PRO A 135 14.18 -5.44 -0.19
C PRO A 135 12.83 -5.03 0.42
N TYR A 136 12.29 -3.89 -0.02
CA TYR A 136 10.97 -3.43 0.39
C TYR A 136 9.85 -4.39 -0.05
N SER A 137 9.84 -4.81 -1.33
CA SER A 137 8.84 -5.76 -1.82
C SER A 137 8.95 -7.12 -1.13
N SER A 138 10.17 -7.62 -0.91
CA SER A 138 10.42 -8.89 -0.20
C SER A 138 9.89 -8.83 1.23
N SER A 139 10.15 -7.73 1.96
CA SER A 139 9.64 -7.55 3.32
C SER A 139 8.10 -7.49 3.38
N LYS A 140 7.44 -6.85 2.40
CA LYS A 140 5.98 -6.80 2.30
C LYS A 140 5.38 -8.17 1.94
N ILE A 141 6.00 -8.90 1.02
CA ILE A 141 5.60 -10.27 0.67
C ILE A 141 5.67 -11.17 1.90
N MET A 142 6.78 -11.13 2.64
CA MET A 142 6.94 -11.92 3.84
C MET A 142 5.88 -11.58 4.91
N GLY A 143 5.52 -10.30 5.03
CA GLY A 143 4.41 -9.87 5.91
C GLY A 143 3.07 -10.49 5.50
N GLU A 144 2.75 -10.51 4.20
CA GLU A 144 1.53 -11.16 3.70
C GLU A 144 1.53 -12.68 3.94
N VAL A 145 2.67 -13.35 3.70
CA VAL A 145 2.82 -14.79 3.95
C VAL A 145 2.57 -15.10 5.42
N LEU A 146 3.19 -14.36 6.34
CA LEU A 146 3.02 -14.55 7.77
C LEU A 146 1.58 -14.30 8.22
N VAL A 147 0.94 -13.21 7.75
CA VAL A 147 -0.45 -12.92 8.06
C VAL A 147 -1.36 -14.04 7.56
N ARG A 148 -1.18 -14.52 6.32
CA ARG A 148 -1.95 -15.62 5.77
C ARG A 148 -1.82 -16.92 6.59
N ASN A 149 -0.58 -17.29 6.92
CA ASN A 149 -0.27 -18.58 7.54
C ASN A 149 -0.56 -18.58 9.06
N LEU A 150 -0.65 -17.41 9.68
CA LEU A 150 -1.00 -17.26 11.11
C LEU A 150 -2.50 -16.95 11.32
N ALA A 151 -3.30 -16.84 10.27
CA ALA A 151 -4.70 -16.37 10.35
C ALA A 151 -5.71 -17.44 10.80
N GLU A 152 -5.28 -18.59 11.29
CA GLU A 152 -6.21 -19.62 11.76
C GLU A 152 -7.05 -19.10 12.93
N GLY A 153 -8.38 -19.08 12.74
CA GLY A 153 -9.33 -18.60 13.76
C GLY A 153 -9.66 -17.10 13.74
N ILE A 154 -9.14 -16.33 12.77
CA ILE A 154 -9.46 -14.91 12.58
C ILE A 154 -9.69 -14.57 11.10
N GLU A 155 -10.65 -13.68 10.80
CA GLU A 155 -10.80 -13.16 9.45
C GLU A 155 -9.69 -12.16 9.15
N ALA A 156 -8.64 -12.60 8.44
CA ALA A 156 -7.49 -11.76 8.10
C ALA A 156 -7.55 -11.29 6.64
N VAL A 157 -7.53 -9.96 6.44
CA VAL A 157 -7.58 -9.31 5.14
C VAL A 157 -6.26 -8.60 4.87
N ARG A 158 -5.59 -8.93 3.76
CA ARG A 158 -4.39 -8.26 3.25
C ARG A 158 -4.80 -7.29 2.15
N TYR A 159 -4.84 -6.02 2.49
CA TYR A 159 -5.21 -4.98 1.54
C TYR A 159 -3.98 -4.45 0.80
N ARG A 160 -4.05 -4.42 -0.54
CA ARG A 160 -2.96 -4.06 -1.46
C ARG A 160 -3.24 -2.73 -2.16
N PRO A 161 -2.99 -1.56 -1.50
CA PRO A 161 -3.06 -0.27 -2.16
C PRO A 161 -1.92 -0.10 -3.17
N PRO A 162 -2.15 0.61 -4.29
CA PRO A 162 -1.10 1.00 -5.24
C PRO A 162 -0.31 2.20 -4.69
N SER A 163 0.36 2.97 -5.57
CA SER A 163 1.01 4.21 -5.15
C SER A 163 -0.03 5.20 -4.62
N VAL A 164 0.13 5.63 -3.36
CA VAL A 164 -0.83 6.51 -2.66
C VAL A 164 -0.38 7.96 -2.75
N HIS A 165 -1.30 8.85 -3.16
CA HIS A 165 -1.04 10.25 -3.43
C HIS A 165 -1.80 11.19 -2.49
N ALA A 166 -1.09 12.22 -2.03
CA ALA A 166 -1.60 13.38 -1.30
C ALA A 166 -0.62 14.55 -1.47
N PRO A 167 -1.01 15.82 -1.19
CA PRO A 167 -0.13 16.98 -1.35
C PRO A 167 1.19 16.84 -0.57
N SER A 168 1.12 16.37 0.66
CA SER A 168 2.30 16.20 1.54
C SER A 168 3.23 15.05 1.13
N ARG A 169 2.82 14.17 0.23
CA ARG A 169 3.58 12.95 -0.10
C ARG A 169 4.77 13.26 -1.01
N ARG A 170 5.98 12.84 -0.60
CA ARG A 170 7.22 13.06 -1.38
C ARG A 170 7.12 12.56 -2.83
N VAL A 171 6.53 11.37 -3.06
CA VAL A 171 6.36 10.81 -4.41
C VAL A 171 5.43 11.67 -5.26
N THR A 172 4.35 12.19 -4.69
CA THR A 172 3.42 13.10 -5.39
C THR A 172 4.13 14.38 -5.83
N ARG A 173 4.87 15.01 -4.91
CA ARG A 173 5.66 16.22 -5.23
C ARG A 173 6.71 15.96 -6.30
N MET A 174 7.38 14.79 -6.25
CA MET A 174 8.37 14.40 -7.26
C MET A 174 7.70 14.26 -8.64
N ILE A 175 6.60 13.51 -8.74
CA ILE A 175 5.91 13.33 -10.04
C ILE A 175 5.35 14.65 -10.54
N ARG A 176 4.81 15.50 -9.67
CA ARG A 176 4.33 16.85 -10.01
C ARG A 176 5.44 17.72 -10.60
N ARG A 177 6.65 17.71 -10.02
CA ARG A 177 7.82 18.42 -10.59
C ARG A 177 8.18 17.92 -11.98
N ILE A 178 8.18 16.59 -12.18
CA ILE A 178 8.44 15.99 -13.50
C ILE A 178 7.34 16.39 -14.48
N ALA A 179 6.08 16.29 -14.08
CA ALA A 179 4.91 16.62 -14.89
C ALA A 179 4.90 18.10 -15.34
N GLY A 180 5.34 19.02 -14.48
CA GLY A 180 5.47 20.44 -14.78
C GLY A 180 6.71 20.82 -15.60
N SER A 181 7.65 19.90 -15.82
CA SER A 181 8.92 20.15 -16.49
C SER A 181 8.89 19.76 -18.00
N PHE A 182 9.99 20.03 -18.70
CA PHE A 182 10.21 19.55 -20.07
C PHE A 182 10.37 18.03 -20.17
N ALA A 183 10.69 17.36 -19.03
CA ALA A 183 10.80 15.91 -18.94
C ALA A 183 9.43 15.20 -18.82
N SER A 184 8.32 15.95 -18.89
CA SER A 184 6.96 15.38 -18.86
C SER A 184 6.70 14.55 -20.11
N THR A 185 6.96 13.24 -20.01
CA THR A 185 6.84 12.30 -21.13
C THR A 185 6.07 11.04 -20.71
N VAL A 186 5.38 10.42 -21.69
CA VAL A 186 4.70 9.13 -21.54
C VAL A 186 4.90 8.29 -22.79
N ALA A 187 4.84 6.97 -22.68
CA ALA A 187 4.90 6.10 -23.85
C ALA A 187 3.60 6.16 -24.65
N SER A 188 3.70 6.23 -25.99
CA SER A 188 2.55 6.13 -26.89
C SER A 188 1.80 4.80 -26.70
N PRO A 189 0.45 4.76 -26.76
CA PRO A 189 -0.47 5.86 -27.07
C PRO A 189 -0.79 6.78 -25.88
N GLY A 190 -0.33 6.50 -24.66
CA GLY A 190 -0.57 7.30 -23.46
C GLY A 190 -1.89 7.03 -22.75
N THR A 191 -2.65 6.04 -23.22
CA THR A 191 -3.95 5.65 -22.65
C THR A 191 -3.85 4.48 -21.67
N GLN A 192 -2.63 3.96 -21.45
CA GLN A 192 -2.39 2.86 -20.53
C GLN A 192 -2.78 3.27 -19.11
N HIS A 193 -3.51 2.39 -18.42
CA HIS A 193 -3.82 2.60 -17.00
C HIS A 193 -2.56 2.52 -16.15
N THR A 194 -2.55 3.28 -15.07
CA THR A 194 -1.46 3.25 -14.09
C THR A 194 -2.06 3.12 -12.68
N PRO A 195 -1.57 2.16 -11.87
CA PRO A 195 -2.14 1.88 -10.56
C PRO A 195 -1.72 2.96 -9.55
N GLN A 196 -2.57 3.94 -9.41
CA GLN A 196 -2.41 5.09 -8.51
C GLN A 196 -3.70 5.27 -7.71
N ALA A 197 -3.61 5.73 -6.46
CA ALA A 197 -4.77 5.98 -5.61
C ALA A 197 -4.61 7.27 -4.81
N LEU A 198 -5.73 7.95 -4.56
CA LEU A 198 -5.79 9.08 -3.65
C LEU A 198 -5.84 8.61 -2.19
N LEU A 199 -5.13 9.29 -1.29
CA LEU A 199 -5.11 8.95 0.13
C LEU A 199 -6.51 8.84 0.75
N PRO A 200 -7.47 9.75 0.51
CA PRO A 200 -8.83 9.61 1.04
C PRO A 200 -9.54 8.34 0.57
N ASN A 201 -9.31 7.90 -0.69
CA ASN A 201 -9.91 6.69 -1.21
C ASN A 201 -9.31 5.43 -0.57
N VAL A 202 -7.98 5.41 -0.39
CA VAL A 202 -7.28 4.32 0.33
C VAL A 202 -7.76 4.24 1.78
N ALA A 203 -7.88 5.36 2.46
CA ALA A 203 -8.36 5.41 3.85
C ALA A 203 -9.80 4.93 3.97
N SER A 204 -10.70 5.38 3.08
CA SER A 204 -12.09 4.91 3.01
C SER A 204 -12.19 3.42 2.72
N ALA A 205 -11.35 2.87 1.83
CA ALA A 205 -11.33 1.44 1.55
C ALA A 205 -10.92 0.62 2.79
N ILE A 206 -9.92 1.08 3.55
CA ILE A 206 -9.50 0.42 4.78
C ILE A 206 -10.60 0.49 5.84
N ALA A 207 -11.25 1.66 6.00
CA ALA A 207 -12.38 1.82 6.92
C ALA A 207 -13.55 0.89 6.53
N TYR A 208 -13.85 0.77 5.24
CA TYR A 208 -14.86 -0.15 4.72
C TYR A 208 -14.51 -1.61 5.04
N LEU A 209 -13.26 -2.05 4.78
CA LEU A 209 -12.80 -3.39 5.11
C LEU A 209 -12.87 -3.70 6.62
N ALA A 210 -12.68 -2.68 7.46
CA ALA A 210 -12.80 -2.82 8.91
C ALA A 210 -14.24 -2.96 9.39
N THR A 211 -15.22 -2.40 8.65
CA THR A 211 -16.61 -2.24 9.14
C THR A 211 -17.66 -3.01 8.36
N VAL A 212 -17.36 -3.43 7.12
CA VAL A 212 -18.31 -4.17 6.28
C VAL A 212 -18.72 -5.49 6.92
N LYS A 213 -20.01 -5.83 6.82
CA LYS A 213 -20.54 -7.09 7.30
C LYS A 213 -20.41 -8.19 6.24
N GLY A 214 -20.23 -9.41 6.70
CA GLY A 214 -20.06 -10.58 5.85
C GLY A 214 -18.59 -10.92 5.55
N PRO A 215 -18.36 -12.02 4.82
CA PRO A 215 -17.02 -12.52 4.56
C PRO A 215 -16.27 -11.62 3.56
N ILE A 216 -14.98 -11.45 3.80
CA ILE A 216 -14.07 -10.68 2.95
C ILE A 216 -12.99 -11.63 2.40
N PRO A 217 -12.60 -11.53 1.11
CA PRO A 217 -11.46 -12.29 0.60
C PRO A 217 -10.18 -12.02 1.40
N SER A 218 -9.37 -13.04 1.58
CA SER A 218 -8.12 -12.93 2.36
C SER A 218 -7.09 -11.96 1.76
N ALA A 219 -7.19 -11.66 0.45
CA ALA A 219 -6.43 -10.61 -0.22
C ALA A 219 -7.38 -9.72 -1.02
N VAL A 220 -7.22 -8.41 -0.90
CA VAL A 220 -8.03 -7.41 -1.60
C VAL A 220 -7.10 -6.35 -2.18
N HIS A 221 -7.12 -6.16 -3.50
CA HIS A 221 -6.42 -5.06 -4.14
C HIS A 221 -7.32 -3.83 -4.27
N HIS A 222 -6.72 -2.65 -4.28
CA HIS A 222 -7.45 -1.41 -4.51
C HIS A 222 -7.95 -1.37 -5.96
N PRO A 223 -9.21 -0.97 -6.22
CA PRO A 223 -9.72 -0.85 -7.59
C PRO A 223 -9.02 0.27 -8.36
N SER A 224 -9.06 0.19 -9.69
CA SER A 224 -8.55 1.27 -10.53
C SER A 224 -9.36 2.56 -10.32
N GLU A 225 -8.68 3.68 -10.12
CA GLU A 225 -9.32 5.01 -10.09
C GLU A 225 -9.45 5.64 -11.50
N GLY A 226 -9.30 4.84 -12.55
CA GLY A 226 -9.44 5.29 -13.94
C GLY A 226 -8.31 6.22 -14.42
N VAL A 227 -7.16 6.21 -13.73
CA VAL A 227 -6.01 7.05 -14.05
C VAL A 227 -5.17 6.40 -15.14
N THR A 228 -4.93 7.14 -16.24
CA THR A 228 -3.97 6.75 -17.28
C THR A 228 -2.63 7.47 -17.08
N VAL A 229 -1.58 6.97 -17.72
CA VAL A 229 -0.26 7.63 -17.65
C VAL A 229 -0.33 9.09 -18.15
N THR A 230 -1.13 9.37 -19.19
CA THR A 230 -1.35 10.74 -19.67
C THR A 230 -2.15 11.58 -18.68
N SER A 231 -3.28 11.05 -18.15
CA SER A 231 -4.12 11.83 -17.23
C SER A 231 -3.41 12.13 -15.93
N LEU A 232 -2.60 11.22 -15.40
CA LEU A 232 -1.79 11.46 -14.21
C LEU A 232 -0.85 12.65 -14.40
N MET A 233 -0.06 12.65 -15.50
CA MET A 233 0.87 13.71 -15.78
C MET A 233 0.16 15.05 -16.04
N GLN A 234 -0.96 15.01 -16.77
CA GLN A 234 -1.74 16.20 -17.08
C GLN A 234 -2.39 16.80 -15.83
N ASP A 235 -3.03 15.98 -15.00
CA ASP A 235 -3.71 16.45 -13.79
C ASP A 235 -2.68 17.01 -12.77
N LEU A 236 -1.53 16.34 -12.58
CA LEU A 236 -0.48 16.79 -11.67
C LEU A 236 0.32 18.01 -12.17
N SER A 237 0.29 18.33 -13.45
CA SER A 237 0.95 19.51 -14.02
C SER A 237 0.04 20.75 -14.09
N GLY A 238 -1.18 20.69 -13.58
CA GLY A 238 -2.16 21.77 -13.76
C GLY A 238 -2.75 21.85 -15.17
N GLY A 239 -2.76 20.74 -15.92
CA GLY A 239 -3.40 20.62 -17.24
C GLY A 239 -2.45 20.51 -18.44
N ARG A 240 -1.13 20.62 -18.24
CA ARG A 240 -0.16 20.47 -19.32
C ARG A 240 -0.09 19.03 -19.82
N LYS A 241 -0.26 18.84 -21.12
CA LYS A 241 -0.17 17.51 -21.74
C LYS A 241 1.28 17.04 -21.81
N PRO A 242 1.60 15.80 -21.40
CA PRO A 242 2.94 15.24 -21.56
C PRO A 242 3.27 14.96 -23.02
N VAL A 243 4.56 14.97 -23.36
CA VAL A 243 5.04 14.59 -24.68
C VAL A 243 5.00 13.07 -24.82
N ARG A 244 4.50 12.59 -25.96
CA ARG A 244 4.46 11.17 -26.26
C ARG A 244 5.77 10.72 -26.90
N ILE A 245 6.41 9.72 -26.31
CA ILE A 245 7.59 9.06 -26.90
C ILE A 245 7.19 7.71 -27.53
N PRO A 246 7.91 7.24 -28.55
CA PRO A 246 7.67 5.94 -29.15
C PRO A 246 7.71 4.83 -28.12
N ARG A 247 6.73 3.90 -28.14
CA ARG A 247 6.63 2.82 -27.15
C ARG A 247 7.88 1.95 -27.09
N TRP A 248 8.49 1.66 -28.24
CA TRP A 248 9.70 0.85 -28.30
C TRP A 248 10.86 1.49 -27.52
N LEU A 249 11.02 2.83 -27.64
CA LEU A 249 12.05 3.58 -26.92
C LEU A 249 11.80 3.51 -25.40
N ALA A 250 10.55 3.71 -24.97
CA ALA A 250 10.18 3.57 -23.56
C ALA A 250 10.48 2.16 -23.01
N VAL A 251 10.13 1.11 -23.79
CA VAL A 251 10.40 -0.29 -23.40
C VAL A 251 11.90 -0.55 -23.27
N VAL A 252 12.71 -0.12 -24.24
CA VAL A 252 14.18 -0.29 -24.18
C VAL A 252 14.74 0.43 -22.97
N THR A 253 14.35 1.68 -22.73
CA THR A 253 14.83 2.47 -21.59
C THR A 253 14.45 1.82 -20.25
N VAL A 254 13.20 1.37 -20.09
CA VAL A 254 12.74 0.69 -18.89
C VAL A 254 13.49 -0.63 -18.68
N ARG A 255 13.69 -1.44 -19.72
CA ARG A 255 14.47 -2.69 -19.65
C ARG A 255 15.91 -2.43 -19.21
N THR A 256 16.56 -1.43 -19.76
CA THR A 256 17.92 -1.01 -19.38
C THR A 256 17.94 -0.54 -17.92
N ALA A 257 17.00 0.32 -17.52
CA ALA A 257 16.90 0.78 -16.13
C ALA A 257 16.67 -0.38 -15.14
N ARG A 258 15.86 -1.38 -15.51
CA ARG A 258 15.65 -2.60 -14.70
C ARG A 258 16.91 -3.46 -14.63
N ALA A 259 17.67 -3.61 -15.74
CA ALA A 259 18.94 -4.33 -15.74
C ALA A 259 19.96 -3.65 -14.82
N VAL A 260 20.08 -2.33 -14.89
CA VAL A 260 20.91 -1.55 -13.96
C VAL A 260 20.43 -1.71 -12.51
N GLY A 261 19.09 -1.71 -12.28
CA GLY A 261 18.50 -1.92 -10.96
C GLY A 261 18.80 -3.29 -10.34
N ARG A 262 19.03 -4.33 -11.15
CA ARG A 262 19.48 -5.64 -10.66
C ARG A 262 20.93 -5.62 -10.18
N LEU A 263 21.77 -4.83 -10.83
CA LEU A 263 23.19 -4.66 -10.46
C LEU A 263 23.37 -3.65 -9.32
N HIS A 264 22.52 -2.59 -9.30
CA HIS A 264 22.58 -1.51 -8.33
C HIS A 264 21.21 -1.36 -7.67
N ARG A 265 20.97 -2.11 -6.59
CA ARG A 265 19.67 -2.22 -5.86
C ARG A 265 18.97 -0.88 -5.57
N PRO A 266 19.65 0.24 -5.20
CA PRO A 266 18.99 1.53 -4.96
C PRO A 266 18.22 2.08 -6.18
N THR A 267 18.57 1.67 -7.40
CA THR A 267 17.89 2.16 -8.62
C THR A 267 16.65 1.35 -8.99
N ALA A 268 16.45 0.16 -8.42
CA ALA A 268 15.34 -0.73 -8.77
C ALA A 268 13.96 -0.08 -8.56
N ALA A 269 13.76 0.61 -7.43
CA ALA A 269 12.52 1.32 -7.15
C ALA A 269 12.22 2.45 -8.15
N ASN A 270 13.26 3.16 -8.60
CA ASN A 270 13.12 4.24 -9.59
C ASN A 270 12.82 3.67 -10.99
N ALA A 271 13.46 2.55 -11.36
CA ALA A 271 13.17 1.85 -12.62
C ALA A 271 11.69 1.39 -12.65
N ARG A 272 11.18 0.85 -11.54
CA ARG A 272 9.76 0.46 -11.43
C ARG A 272 8.82 1.67 -11.50
N ARG A 273 9.15 2.80 -10.86
CA ARG A 273 8.36 4.03 -10.98
C ARG A 273 8.31 4.55 -12.42
N LEU A 274 9.44 4.57 -13.10
CA LEU A 274 9.51 4.96 -14.52
C LEU A 274 8.64 4.07 -15.40
N GLU A 275 8.68 2.76 -15.18
CA GLU A 275 7.84 1.80 -15.87
C GLU A 275 6.35 2.12 -15.69
N LEU A 276 5.90 2.34 -14.45
CA LEU A 276 4.50 2.67 -14.15
C LEU A 276 4.06 4.01 -14.75
N LEU A 277 4.96 5.02 -14.79
CA LEU A 277 4.67 6.33 -15.35
C LEU A 277 4.65 6.35 -16.89
N TRP A 278 5.37 5.44 -17.53
CA TRP A 278 5.44 5.39 -18.99
C TRP A 278 4.58 4.30 -19.62
N LEU A 279 4.67 3.09 -19.08
CA LEU A 279 4.04 1.92 -19.67
C LEU A 279 2.74 1.53 -18.97
N GLY A 280 2.53 2.03 -17.74
CA GLY A 280 1.37 1.67 -16.93
C GLY A 280 1.38 0.23 -16.42
N GLN A 281 0.27 -0.18 -15.86
CA GLN A 281 -0.03 -1.56 -15.46
C GLN A 281 -1.54 -1.68 -15.25
N GLU A 282 -2.14 -2.75 -15.71
CA GLU A 282 -3.58 -2.98 -15.55
C GLU A 282 -3.92 -3.47 -14.13
N GLN A 283 -5.19 -3.30 -13.76
CA GLN A 283 -5.76 -3.82 -12.51
C GLN A 283 -7.02 -4.60 -12.86
N ALA A 284 -7.19 -5.76 -12.23
CA ALA A 284 -8.41 -6.55 -12.33
C ALA A 284 -9.58 -5.85 -11.61
N ASP A 285 -10.79 -6.37 -11.80
CA ASP A 285 -11.95 -5.95 -11.01
C ASP A 285 -11.71 -6.31 -9.55
N SER A 286 -12.03 -5.38 -8.66
CA SER A 286 -11.77 -5.52 -7.23
C SER A 286 -13.03 -5.89 -6.48
N TRP A 287 -12.92 -6.80 -5.53
CA TRP A 287 -13.98 -7.11 -4.58
C TRP A 287 -14.57 -5.86 -3.91
N LEU A 288 -13.78 -4.83 -3.66
CA LEU A 288 -14.29 -3.55 -3.13
C LEU A 288 -15.39 -2.97 -4.02
N THR A 289 -15.20 -2.98 -5.35
CA THR A 289 -16.20 -2.49 -6.30
C THR A 289 -17.43 -3.41 -6.33
N GLU A 290 -17.21 -4.72 -6.32
CA GLU A 290 -18.26 -5.74 -6.33
C GLU A 290 -19.11 -5.70 -5.06
N SER A 291 -18.48 -5.48 -3.88
CA SER A 291 -19.15 -5.36 -2.59
C SER A 291 -19.92 -4.03 -2.38
N GLY A 292 -19.89 -3.14 -3.37
CA GLY A 292 -20.63 -1.86 -3.33
C GLY A 292 -19.80 -0.68 -2.80
N TRP A 293 -18.55 -0.84 -2.41
CA TRP A 293 -17.69 0.28 -2.05
C TRP A 293 -17.46 1.20 -3.26
N ARG A 294 -17.45 2.51 -3.00
CA ARG A 294 -17.14 3.54 -4.02
C ARG A 294 -16.11 4.52 -3.46
N PRO A 295 -15.14 4.98 -4.28
CA PRO A 295 -14.18 5.97 -3.83
C PRO A 295 -14.90 7.29 -3.51
N PRO A 296 -14.68 7.88 -2.31
CA PRO A 296 -15.31 9.14 -1.94
C PRO A 296 -14.81 10.33 -2.77
N VAL A 297 -13.61 10.21 -3.34
CA VAL A 297 -13.00 11.28 -4.15
C VAL A 297 -12.79 10.77 -5.57
N GLY A 298 -13.47 11.40 -6.52
CA GLY A 298 -13.33 11.10 -7.95
C GLY A 298 -12.16 11.85 -8.59
N ARG A 299 -12.21 11.97 -9.93
CA ARG A 299 -11.14 12.57 -10.74
C ARG A 299 -10.78 14.03 -10.37
N HIS A 300 -11.71 14.78 -9.80
CA HIS A 300 -11.43 16.13 -9.32
C HIS A 300 -10.32 16.19 -8.27
N GLY A 301 -10.18 15.15 -7.44
CA GLY A 301 -9.10 15.06 -6.46
C GLY A 301 -7.71 14.99 -7.09
N TRP A 302 -7.57 14.30 -8.23
CA TRP A 302 -6.31 14.27 -8.99
C TRP A 302 -5.94 15.64 -9.53
N LYS A 303 -6.93 16.39 -10.07
CA LYS A 303 -6.72 17.77 -10.54
C LYS A 303 -6.34 18.72 -9.39
N ALA A 304 -6.97 18.56 -8.23
CA ALA A 304 -6.66 19.36 -7.05
C ALA A 304 -5.19 19.19 -6.61
N LEU A 305 -4.61 17.98 -6.73
CA LEU A 305 -3.19 17.75 -6.44
C LEU A 305 -2.25 18.54 -7.34
N GLY A 306 -2.66 18.87 -8.58
CA GLY A 306 -1.88 19.70 -9.52
C GLY A 306 -1.96 21.18 -9.21
N LEU A 307 -3.04 21.64 -8.57
CA LEU A 307 -3.32 23.06 -8.28
C LEU A 307 -2.83 23.49 -6.89
N ASP A 308 -2.46 22.55 -6.03
CA ASP A 308 -1.99 22.85 -4.67
C ASP A 308 -0.64 23.57 -4.70
N GLU A 309 -0.62 24.87 -4.40
CA GLU A 309 0.57 25.74 -4.39
C GLU A 309 1.47 25.53 -3.16
N SER A 310 1.11 24.67 -2.21
CA SER A 310 1.82 24.43 -0.96
C SER A 310 2.99 23.43 -1.10
N ALA A 311 3.84 23.56 -2.12
CA ALA A 311 5.02 22.71 -2.31
C ALA A 311 6.31 23.50 -2.53
#